data_9f47a77412d29b4748c7a1083f12ad0d
#
_entry.id   9f47a77412d29b4748c7a1083f12ad0d
#
_cell.length_a   1.000
_cell.length_b   1.000
_cell.length_c   1.000
_cell.angle_alpha   90.00
_cell.angle_beta   90.00
_cell.angle_gamma   90.00
#
_symmetry.space_group_name_H-M   'P 1'
#
loop_
_entity.id
_entity.type
_entity.pdbx_description
1 polymer ?
#
loop_
_entity_poly.entity_id
_entity_poly.type
_entity_poly.pdbx_seq_one_letter_code
_entity_poly.pdbx_strand_id
1 'polypeptide(L)'
;MDSVNFYRSFHKHPFNKLIHVFCIPLIVLTTINFLSKLSLQFKLPQRKYRIDFMYKPHTKQIMYRTFYINCYVITSLYNIYYYMFWSFKIGFIMQMYIGFLYILGEIWREVDKKWLKHSIITFVCAWTLQFIGHAIEGNRPALMTSLSQTIFQAPLLTLEYVYPNLLN
;
A
#
# COMPACT_ATOMS: atom_id res chain seq x y z
N MET A 1 -5.63 -10.28 18.89
CA MET A 1 -6.71 -11.14 18.37
C MET A 1 -8.06 -10.42 18.30
N ASP A 2 -8.42 -9.63 19.30
CA ASP A 2 -9.70 -8.91 19.34
C ASP A 2 -9.89 -7.86 18.23
N SER A 3 -8.83 -7.17 17.84
CA SER A 3 -8.87 -6.14 16.80
C SER A 3 -9.15 -6.69 15.39
N VAL A 4 -8.70 -7.90 15.08
CA VAL A 4 -8.97 -8.58 13.79
C VAL A 4 -10.42 -9.02 13.73
N ASN A 5 -10.91 -9.65 14.80
CA ASN A 5 -12.30 -10.07 14.86
C ASN A 5 -13.25 -8.87 14.80
N PHE A 6 -12.87 -7.76 15.45
CA PHE A 6 -13.58 -6.49 15.32
C PHE A 6 -13.64 -6.04 13.86
N TYR A 7 -12.52 -5.99 13.16
CA TYR A 7 -12.51 -5.57 11.75
C TYR A 7 -13.29 -6.53 10.84
N ARG A 8 -13.17 -7.86 11.06
CA ARG A 8 -13.94 -8.90 10.34
C ARG A 8 -15.46 -8.72 10.50
N SER A 9 -15.92 -8.17 11.64
CA SER A 9 -17.35 -7.96 11.89
C SER A 9 -18.00 -6.95 10.93
N PHE A 10 -17.22 -6.05 10.35
CA PHE A 10 -17.65 -5.04 9.36
C PHE A 10 -17.58 -5.54 7.90
N HIS A 11 -17.07 -6.75 7.65
CA HIS A 11 -16.80 -7.27 6.32
C HIS A 11 -17.28 -8.72 6.19
N LYS A 12 -18.60 -8.90 6.18
CA LYS A 12 -19.22 -10.23 6.07
C LYS A 12 -19.65 -10.54 4.64
N HIS A 13 -20.16 -9.52 3.93
CA HIS A 13 -20.71 -9.68 2.58
C HIS A 13 -19.58 -9.97 1.57
N PRO A 14 -19.71 -11.03 0.72
CA PRO A 14 -18.63 -11.44 -0.18
C PRO A 14 -18.28 -10.37 -1.21
N PHE A 15 -19.26 -9.61 -1.68
CA PHE A 15 -19.04 -8.51 -2.63
C PHE A 15 -18.21 -7.37 -1.98
N ASN A 16 -18.48 -7.02 -0.71
CA ASN A 16 -17.70 -6.04 0.00
C ASN A 16 -16.24 -6.50 0.20
N LYS A 17 -16.03 -7.78 0.55
CA LYS A 17 -14.67 -8.37 0.61
C LYS A 17 -13.94 -8.27 -0.72
N LEU A 18 -14.63 -8.57 -1.83
CA LEU A 18 -14.05 -8.49 -3.17
C LEU A 18 -13.59 -7.05 -3.50
N ILE A 19 -14.45 -6.06 -3.23
CA ILE A 19 -14.09 -4.64 -3.40
C ILE A 19 -12.83 -4.32 -2.58
N HIS A 20 -12.74 -4.77 -1.34
CA HIS A 20 -11.59 -4.52 -0.46
C HIS A 20 -10.31 -5.14 -1.02
N VAL A 21 -10.37 -6.36 -1.53
CA VAL A 21 -9.21 -7.05 -2.13
C VAL A 21 -8.59 -6.25 -3.28
N PHE A 22 -9.39 -5.59 -4.10
CA PHE A 22 -8.88 -4.77 -5.20
C PHE A 22 -8.58 -3.33 -4.80
N CYS A 23 -9.43 -2.72 -3.99
CA CYS A 23 -9.33 -1.29 -3.71
C CYS A 23 -8.28 -0.95 -2.64
N ILE A 24 -8.06 -1.79 -1.63
CA ILE A 24 -7.06 -1.52 -0.58
C ILE A 24 -5.65 -1.46 -1.16
N PRO A 25 -5.18 -2.42 -2.00
CA PRO A 25 -3.89 -2.29 -2.66
C PRO A 25 -3.74 -0.99 -3.47
N LEU A 26 -4.79 -0.57 -4.19
CA LEU A 26 -4.78 0.67 -4.97
C LEU A 26 -4.71 1.91 -4.07
N ILE A 27 -5.41 1.91 -2.94
CA ILE A 27 -5.34 3.00 -1.94
C ILE A 27 -3.93 3.09 -1.37
N VAL A 28 -3.32 1.97 -0.97
CA VAL A 28 -1.95 1.93 -0.45
C VAL A 28 -0.96 2.42 -1.51
N LEU A 29 -1.04 1.92 -2.73
CA LEU A 29 -0.18 2.29 -3.85
C LEU A 29 -0.26 3.79 -4.16
N THR A 30 -1.46 4.34 -4.25
CA THR A 30 -1.66 5.78 -4.53
C THR A 30 -1.24 6.65 -3.36
N THR A 31 -1.40 6.18 -2.13
CA THR A 31 -0.88 6.85 -0.93
C THR A 31 0.65 6.92 -0.98
N ILE A 32 1.34 5.83 -1.33
CA ILE A 32 2.79 5.82 -1.55
C ILE A 32 3.19 6.85 -2.62
N ASN A 33 2.42 6.94 -3.73
CA ASN A 33 2.65 7.95 -4.77
C ASN A 33 2.51 9.38 -4.24
N PHE A 34 1.48 9.69 -3.44
CA PHE A 34 1.32 11.04 -2.85
C PHE A 34 2.46 11.39 -1.90
N LEU A 35 2.89 10.44 -1.08
CA LEU A 35 3.99 10.63 -0.15
C LEU A 35 5.32 10.91 -0.85
N SER A 36 5.51 10.37 -2.05
CA SER A 36 6.68 10.69 -2.87
C SER A 36 6.70 12.18 -3.29
N LYS A 37 5.53 12.79 -3.46
CA LYS A 37 5.40 14.22 -3.77
C LYS A 37 5.63 15.13 -2.56
N LEU A 38 5.27 14.66 -1.38
CA LEU A 38 5.46 15.35 -0.10
C LEU A 38 6.93 15.27 0.37
N SER A 39 7.91 15.08 -0.51
CA SER A 39 9.31 15.10 -0.14
C SER A 39 9.58 16.40 0.64
N LEU A 40 9.61 16.28 1.96
CA LEU A 40 10.13 17.31 2.82
C LEU A 40 11.52 17.65 2.28
N GLN A 41 11.69 18.89 1.83
CA GLN A 41 12.97 19.40 1.31
C GLN A 41 13.98 19.54 2.46
N PHE A 42 14.21 18.49 3.20
CA PHE A 42 15.47 18.35 3.89
C PHE A 42 16.48 18.09 2.77
N LYS A 43 17.35 19.07 2.54
CA LYS A 43 18.52 18.93 1.67
C LYS A 43 19.50 17.92 2.29
N LEU A 44 19.07 16.68 2.43
CA LEU A 44 20.00 15.58 2.66
C LEU A 44 20.67 15.33 1.31
N PRO A 45 22.01 15.19 1.29
CA PRO A 45 22.73 14.88 0.08
C PRO A 45 22.11 13.62 -0.54
N GLN A 46 21.47 13.76 -1.69
CA GLN A 46 20.92 12.65 -2.43
C GLN A 46 22.09 11.78 -2.89
N ARG A 47 22.39 10.71 -2.13
CA ARG A 47 23.25 9.64 -2.66
C ARG A 47 22.46 8.96 -3.76
N LYS A 48 22.81 9.26 -4.99
CA LYS A 48 22.32 8.53 -6.17
C LYS A 48 22.93 7.13 -6.14
N TYR A 49 22.16 6.14 -5.73
CA TYR A 49 22.57 4.74 -5.88
C TYR A 49 22.24 4.32 -7.30
N ARG A 50 23.27 3.88 -8.02
CA ARG A 50 23.16 3.32 -9.35
C ARG A 50 22.89 1.83 -9.20
N ILE A 51 21.71 1.36 -9.64
CA ILE A 51 21.44 -0.07 -9.80
C ILE A 51 21.29 -0.29 -11.29
N ASP A 52 22.30 -0.90 -11.90
CA ASP A 52 22.27 -1.28 -13.33
C ASP A 52 21.47 -2.58 -13.49
N PHE A 53 20.18 -2.47 -13.74
CA PHE A 53 19.29 -3.64 -13.93
C PHE A 53 19.23 -4.13 -15.39
N MET A 54 19.71 -3.35 -16.36
CA MET A 54 19.77 -3.77 -17.78
C MET A 54 21.02 -3.21 -18.46
N TYR A 55 21.89 -4.10 -18.85
CA TYR A 55 22.98 -3.81 -19.76
C TYR A 55 22.45 -3.79 -21.19
N LYS A 56 22.29 -2.60 -21.79
CA LYS A 56 22.19 -2.45 -23.24
C LYS A 56 23.60 -2.16 -23.77
N PRO A 57 24.18 -3.04 -24.62
CA PRO A 57 25.59 -2.96 -25.01
C PRO A 57 25.96 -1.75 -25.88
N HIS A 58 25.00 -0.92 -26.30
CA HIS A 58 25.28 0.19 -27.25
C HIS A 58 24.87 1.59 -26.76
N THR A 59 24.36 1.75 -25.54
CA THR A 59 24.16 3.08 -24.98
C THR A 59 24.51 3.07 -23.51
N LYS A 60 25.58 3.76 -23.12
CA LYS A 60 25.94 4.07 -21.74
C LYS A 60 24.93 5.07 -21.12
N GLN A 61 23.63 4.81 -21.22
CA GLN A 61 22.64 5.55 -20.47
C GLN A 61 22.51 4.91 -19.09
N ILE A 62 23.17 5.54 -18.15
CA ILE A 62 23.09 5.22 -16.73
C ILE A 62 21.73 5.69 -16.25
N MET A 63 20.80 4.76 -16.02
CA MET A 63 19.50 5.07 -15.45
C MET A 63 19.64 5.26 -13.94
N TYR A 64 19.48 6.51 -13.47
CA TYR A 64 19.49 6.84 -12.05
C TYR A 64 18.07 6.67 -11.51
N ARG A 65 17.86 5.76 -10.56
CA ARG A 65 16.62 5.71 -9.77
C ARG A 65 16.74 6.61 -8.56
N THR A 66 15.79 7.51 -8.41
CA THR A 66 15.67 8.35 -7.21
C THR A 66 14.74 7.64 -6.23
N PHE A 67 15.29 7.12 -5.12
CA PHE A 67 14.47 6.59 -4.04
C PHE A 67 13.97 7.74 -3.15
N TYR A 68 12.69 7.78 -2.89
CA TYR A 68 12.08 8.80 -2.05
C TYR A 68 12.14 8.36 -0.57
N ILE A 69 12.92 9.07 0.24
CA ILE A 69 13.13 8.76 1.66
C ILE A 69 11.81 8.66 2.42
N ASN A 70 10.84 9.53 2.14
CA ASN A 70 9.55 9.51 2.82
C ASN A 70 8.75 8.21 2.58
N CYS A 71 8.78 7.70 1.36
CA CYS A 71 8.13 6.43 1.03
C CYS A 71 8.82 5.27 1.75
N TYR A 72 10.16 5.31 1.84
CA TYR A 72 10.94 4.31 2.55
C TYR A 72 10.64 4.32 4.05
N VAL A 73 10.58 5.50 4.67
CA VAL A 73 10.23 5.64 6.10
C VAL A 73 8.85 5.05 6.38
N ILE A 74 7.86 5.34 5.55
CA ILE A 74 6.51 4.84 5.78
C ILE A 74 6.40 3.34 5.57
N THR A 75 7.00 2.80 4.51
CA THR A 75 7.06 1.34 4.33
C THR A 75 7.77 0.66 5.50
N SER A 76 8.83 1.28 6.04
CA SER A 76 9.55 0.78 7.23
C SER A 76 8.67 0.82 8.48
N LEU A 77 7.88 1.88 8.70
CA LEU A 77 6.95 1.96 9.84
C LEU A 77 5.88 0.86 9.76
N TYR A 78 5.33 0.59 8.56
CA TYR A 78 4.42 -0.54 8.36
C TYR A 78 5.08 -1.86 8.70
N ASN A 79 6.30 -2.09 8.23
CA ASN A 79 7.04 -3.32 8.52
C ASN A 79 7.30 -3.47 10.02
N ILE A 80 7.77 -2.42 10.70
CA ILE A 80 7.99 -2.43 12.16
C ILE A 80 6.69 -2.79 12.88
N TYR A 81 5.55 -2.19 12.50
CA TYR A 81 4.26 -2.50 13.09
C TYR A 81 3.94 -4.00 12.97
N TYR A 82 4.06 -4.61 11.80
CA TYR A 82 3.73 -6.01 11.62
C TYR A 82 4.69 -6.96 12.34
N TYR A 83 5.99 -6.62 12.42
CA TYR A 83 6.95 -7.42 13.20
C TYR A 83 6.75 -7.30 14.72
N MET A 84 6.31 -6.15 15.21
CA MET A 84 6.11 -5.94 16.65
C MET A 84 4.79 -6.53 17.15
N PHE A 85 3.71 -6.45 16.38
CA PHE A 85 2.37 -6.83 16.82
C PHE A 85 1.87 -8.16 16.26
N TRP A 86 2.61 -8.75 15.32
CA TRP A 86 2.28 -10.02 14.68
C TRP A 86 3.45 -10.98 14.69
N SER A 87 3.24 -12.21 14.17
CA SER A 87 4.33 -13.18 14.04
C SER A 87 5.35 -12.77 12.99
N PHE A 88 6.60 -13.28 13.10
CA PHE A 88 7.64 -13.08 12.09
C PHE A 88 7.17 -13.44 10.67
N LYS A 89 6.40 -14.54 10.53
CA LYS A 89 5.79 -14.97 9.26
C LYS A 89 4.93 -13.86 8.65
N ILE A 90 4.05 -13.26 9.45
CA ILE A 90 3.15 -12.18 9.00
C ILE A 90 3.96 -10.94 8.64
N GLY A 91 4.91 -10.54 9.47
CA GLY A 91 5.79 -9.42 9.21
C GLY A 91 6.53 -9.57 7.87
N PHE A 92 7.07 -10.75 7.59
CA PHE A 92 7.77 -11.03 6.34
C PHE A 92 6.83 -10.95 5.11
N ILE A 93 5.65 -11.55 5.19
CA ILE A 93 4.66 -11.50 4.10
C ILE A 93 4.22 -10.06 3.83
N MET A 94 3.93 -9.28 4.88
CA MET A 94 3.54 -7.89 4.74
C MET A 94 4.67 -7.01 4.20
N GLN A 95 5.91 -7.28 4.57
CA GLN A 95 7.09 -6.62 3.98
C GLN A 95 7.18 -6.86 2.47
N MET A 96 6.99 -8.11 2.03
CA MET A 96 6.98 -8.43 0.61
C MET A 96 5.83 -7.72 -0.11
N TYR A 97 4.64 -7.73 0.47
CA TYR A 97 3.45 -7.10 -0.09
C TYR A 97 3.60 -5.58 -0.23
N ILE A 98 3.96 -4.88 0.85
CA ILE A 98 4.16 -3.42 0.83
C ILE A 98 5.36 -3.04 -0.06
N GLY A 99 6.44 -3.82 -0.02
CA GLY A 99 7.60 -3.64 -0.90
C GLY A 99 7.24 -3.79 -2.37
N PHE A 100 6.39 -4.74 -2.73
CA PHE A 100 5.88 -4.91 -4.08
C PHE A 100 5.05 -3.69 -4.54
N LEU A 101 4.14 -3.19 -3.70
CA LEU A 101 3.36 -1.99 -3.99
C LEU A 101 4.26 -0.75 -4.13
N TYR A 102 5.31 -0.65 -3.32
CA TYR A 102 6.30 0.42 -3.44
C TYR A 102 6.99 0.39 -4.82
N ILE A 103 7.46 -0.79 -5.26
CA ILE A 103 8.10 -0.97 -6.58
C ILE A 103 7.12 -0.62 -7.71
N LEU A 104 5.87 -1.06 -7.62
CA LEU A 104 4.83 -0.69 -8.60
C LEU A 104 4.61 0.82 -8.65
N GLY A 105 4.62 1.50 -7.49
CA GLY A 105 4.52 2.96 -7.41
C GLY A 105 5.69 3.65 -8.11
N GLU A 106 6.93 3.17 -7.93
CA GLU A 106 8.10 3.68 -8.62
C GLU A 106 7.96 3.53 -10.15
N ILE A 107 7.60 2.33 -10.61
CA ILE A 107 7.39 2.04 -12.04
C ILE A 107 6.31 2.95 -12.61
N TRP A 108 5.18 3.10 -11.91
CA TRP A 108 4.10 3.97 -12.35
C TRP A 108 4.55 5.42 -12.53
N ARG A 109 5.29 5.96 -11.57
CA ARG A 109 5.82 7.33 -11.64
C ARG A 109 6.85 7.54 -12.76
N GLU A 110 7.61 6.49 -13.10
CA GLU A 110 8.55 6.55 -14.23
C GLU A 110 7.85 6.53 -15.59
N VAL A 111 6.84 5.67 -15.74
CA VAL A 111 6.19 5.43 -17.04
C VAL A 111 5.12 6.47 -17.35
N ASP A 112 4.36 6.90 -16.35
CA ASP A 112 3.23 7.80 -16.54
C ASP A 112 3.59 9.24 -16.19
N LYS A 113 3.74 10.08 -17.21
CA LYS A 113 4.03 11.52 -17.02
C LYS A 113 2.94 12.27 -16.24
N LYS A 114 1.71 11.75 -16.22
CA LYS A 114 0.55 12.31 -15.49
C LYS A 114 0.22 11.51 -14.23
N TRP A 115 1.18 10.78 -13.70
CA TRP A 115 1.02 9.86 -12.58
C TRP A 115 0.26 10.47 -11.38
N LEU A 116 0.49 11.74 -11.08
CA LEU A 116 -0.20 12.40 -9.94
C LEU A 116 -1.70 12.50 -10.20
N LYS A 117 -2.10 12.95 -11.40
CA LYS A 117 -3.51 13.04 -11.79
C LYS A 117 -4.18 11.67 -11.76
N HIS A 118 -3.53 10.67 -12.35
CA HIS A 118 -4.07 9.31 -12.39
C HIS A 118 -4.11 8.67 -11.00
N SER A 119 -3.12 8.95 -10.13
CA SER A 119 -3.16 8.50 -8.73
C SER A 119 -4.32 9.13 -7.95
N ILE A 120 -4.64 10.42 -8.17
CA ILE A 120 -5.79 11.06 -7.53
C ILE A 120 -7.09 10.40 -7.98
N ILE A 121 -7.27 10.21 -9.29
CA ILE A 121 -8.46 9.56 -9.84
C ILE A 121 -8.61 8.15 -9.26
N THR A 122 -7.55 7.34 -9.31
CA THR A 122 -7.56 5.97 -8.77
C THR A 122 -7.89 5.94 -7.28
N PHE A 123 -7.29 6.86 -6.50
CA PHE A 123 -7.55 6.97 -5.07
C PHE A 123 -9.02 7.28 -4.78
N VAL A 124 -9.58 8.30 -5.44
CA VAL A 124 -10.99 8.68 -5.27
C VAL A 124 -11.93 7.55 -5.70
N CYS A 125 -11.69 6.92 -6.85
CA CYS A 125 -12.48 5.79 -7.32
C CYS A 125 -12.43 4.60 -6.34
N ALA A 126 -11.23 4.25 -5.85
CA ALA A 126 -11.06 3.16 -4.91
C ALA A 126 -11.79 3.42 -3.58
N TRP A 127 -11.73 4.64 -3.03
CA TRP A 127 -12.49 5.02 -1.84
C TRP A 127 -14.00 5.01 -2.09
N THR A 128 -14.46 5.51 -3.23
CA THR A 128 -15.90 5.48 -3.59
C THR A 128 -16.42 4.05 -3.63
N LEU A 129 -15.67 3.14 -4.25
CA LEU A 129 -16.03 1.72 -4.27
C LEU A 129 -16.07 1.10 -2.87
N GLN A 130 -15.14 1.47 -1.99
CA GLN A 130 -15.16 1.03 -0.59
C GLN A 130 -16.45 1.44 0.12
N PHE A 131 -16.87 2.72 -0.03
CA PHE A 131 -18.13 3.19 0.55
C PHE A 131 -19.34 2.47 -0.03
N ILE A 132 -19.36 2.19 -1.35
CA ILE A 132 -20.41 1.40 -1.99
C ILE A 132 -20.45 -0.01 -1.39
N GLY A 133 -19.30 -0.66 -1.20
CA GLY A 133 -19.22 -1.97 -0.57
C GLY A 133 -19.84 -2.01 0.82
N HIS A 134 -19.53 -1.01 1.64
CA HIS A 134 -20.12 -0.89 2.98
C HIS A 134 -21.61 -0.56 2.94
N ALA A 135 -22.07 0.25 1.98
CA ALA A 135 -23.49 0.53 1.80
C ALA A 135 -24.29 -0.73 1.43
N ILE A 136 -23.74 -1.59 0.56
CA ILE A 136 -24.35 -2.88 0.18
C ILE A 136 -24.42 -3.81 1.41
N GLU A 137 -23.40 -3.79 2.26
CA GLU A 137 -23.36 -4.60 3.48
C GLU A 137 -24.30 -4.09 4.57
N GLY A 138 -24.73 -2.82 4.50
CA GLY A 138 -25.54 -2.16 5.53
C GLY A 138 -24.75 -1.79 6.79
N ASN A 139 -23.41 -1.84 6.74
CA ASN A 139 -22.52 -1.53 7.85
C ASN A 139 -21.73 -0.25 7.59
N ARG A 140 -21.40 0.47 8.70
CA ARG A 140 -20.54 1.64 8.62
C ARG A 140 -19.10 1.22 8.31
N PRO A 141 -18.33 2.02 7.54
CA PRO A 141 -16.91 1.77 7.33
C PRO A 141 -16.13 1.74 8.66
N ALA A 142 -15.23 0.78 8.82
CA ALA A 142 -14.35 0.69 10.00
C ALA A 142 -13.51 1.96 10.22
N LEU A 143 -13.23 2.71 9.15
CA LEU A 143 -12.58 4.01 9.19
C LEU A 143 -13.25 5.01 10.14
N MET A 144 -14.59 4.97 10.26
CA MET A 144 -15.35 5.86 11.14
C MET A 144 -15.22 5.50 12.62
N THR A 145 -14.78 4.29 12.92
CA THR A 145 -14.60 3.80 14.29
C THR A 145 -13.14 3.83 14.74
N SER A 146 -12.20 3.48 13.87
CA SER A 146 -10.77 3.45 14.19
C SER A 146 -9.90 3.63 12.94
N LEU A 147 -9.29 4.81 12.83
CA LEU A 147 -8.38 5.14 11.73
C LEU A 147 -7.13 4.24 11.73
N SER A 148 -6.54 3.99 12.91
CA SER A 148 -5.33 3.17 13.05
C SER A 148 -5.58 1.73 12.62
N GLN A 149 -6.72 1.14 12.99
CA GLN A 149 -7.10 -0.20 12.55
C GLN A 149 -7.29 -0.26 11.04
N THR A 150 -7.92 0.74 10.45
CA THR A 150 -8.11 0.79 8.99
C THR A 150 -6.78 0.87 8.27
N ILE A 151 -5.86 1.72 8.72
CA ILE A 151 -4.56 1.90 8.06
C ILE A 151 -3.70 0.62 8.15
N PHE A 152 -3.59 0.01 9.32
CA PHE A 152 -2.67 -1.11 9.53
C PHE A 152 -3.30 -2.48 9.32
N GLN A 153 -4.58 -2.65 9.59
CA GLN A 153 -5.21 -3.97 9.49
C GLN A 153 -5.87 -4.24 8.14
N ALA A 154 -6.38 -3.22 7.45
CA ALA A 154 -7.02 -3.44 6.16
C ALA A 154 -6.10 -4.12 5.13
N PRO A 155 -4.82 -3.72 4.94
CA PRO A 155 -3.93 -4.42 4.02
C PRO A 155 -3.69 -5.89 4.39
N LEU A 156 -3.57 -6.19 5.68
CA LEU A 156 -3.39 -7.57 6.16
C LEU A 156 -4.63 -8.44 5.90
N LEU A 157 -5.81 -7.91 6.19
CA LEU A 157 -7.06 -8.63 6.02
C LEU A 157 -7.45 -8.83 4.56
N THR A 158 -7.05 -7.93 3.67
CA THR A 158 -7.21 -8.17 2.22
C THR A 158 -6.38 -9.36 1.76
N LEU A 159 -5.19 -9.56 2.30
CA LEU A 159 -4.39 -10.76 2.02
C LEU A 159 -5.02 -12.00 2.63
N GLU A 160 -5.59 -11.91 3.83
CA GLU A 160 -6.31 -13.03 4.46
C GLU A 160 -7.55 -13.46 3.65
N TYR A 161 -8.26 -12.53 3.01
CA TYR A 161 -9.38 -12.88 2.14
C TYR A 161 -8.95 -13.70 0.93
N VAL A 162 -7.75 -13.44 0.41
CA VAL A 162 -7.15 -14.21 -0.69
C VAL A 162 -6.54 -15.52 -0.18
N TYR A 163 -5.99 -15.50 1.03
CA TYR A 163 -5.31 -16.65 1.65
C TYR A 163 -5.87 -16.92 3.07
N PRO A 164 -6.99 -17.67 3.18
CA PRO A 164 -7.78 -17.79 4.41
C PRO A 164 -7.07 -18.28 5.66
N ASN A 165 -5.93 -18.94 5.54
CA ASN A 165 -5.14 -19.48 6.65
C ASN A 165 -3.91 -18.62 7.00
N LEU A 166 -3.89 -17.37 6.54
CA LEU A 166 -2.73 -16.49 6.74
C LEU A 166 -2.47 -16.21 8.23
N LEU A 167 -3.53 -16.03 9.01
CA LEU A 167 -3.48 -15.62 10.42
C LEU A 167 -3.57 -16.79 11.43
N ASN A 168 -3.64 -18.02 10.94
CA ASN A 168 -3.68 -19.23 11.75
C ASN A 168 -2.29 -19.82 11.96
#